data_c07483ce362243caaff4b6428d8e75f5
#
_entry.id   c07483ce362243caaff4b6428d8e75f5
#
_cell.length_a   1.000
_cell.length_b   1.000
_cell.length_c   1.000
_cell.angle_alpha   90.00
_cell.angle_beta   90.00
_cell.angle_gamma   90.00
#
_symmetry.space_group_name_H-M   'P 1'
#
loop_
_entity.id
_entity.type
_entity.pdbx_description
1 polymer ?
#
loop_
_entity_poly.entity_id
_entity_poly.type
_entity_poly.pdbx_seq_one_letter_code
_entity_poly.pdbx_strand_id
1 'polypeptide(L)'
;MEWAEWINQCFHIGNLTLPLVAITGFIMGLVITIQSYPSMAAFGAESWLPSVVSVSLVREIVPVITALICAGKIGSGIGAELGSMKVTEQIDAMEVSGTNPYNYLVVTRILATTLMVPMLVVISDTIALYGAYLGVNMKQDVSFSLYMHQIFQKLTFNDVLPSITKSFFFGFAIGAIGCYKGFITRNGTQGVGSAANSAVVLSTFVVFLIDLVAAQLADIFSIT
;
A
#
# COMPACT_ATOMS: atom_id res chain seq x y z
N MET A 1 -3.88 24.14 -10.12
CA MET A 1 -4.08 22.89 -9.32
C MET A 1 -5.29 23.10 -8.44
N GLU A 2 -6.28 22.23 -8.55
CA GLU A 2 -7.54 22.29 -7.79
C GLU A 2 -7.31 21.70 -6.39
N TRP A 3 -6.86 22.54 -5.45
CA TRP A 3 -6.53 22.09 -4.08
C TRP A 3 -7.69 21.43 -3.35
N ALA A 4 -8.91 21.92 -3.60
CA ALA A 4 -10.12 21.37 -2.99
C ALA A 4 -10.37 19.94 -3.47
N GLU A 5 -10.24 19.68 -4.77
CA GLU A 5 -10.42 18.35 -5.35
C GLU A 5 -9.32 17.40 -4.89
N TRP A 6 -8.07 17.86 -4.83
CA TRP A 6 -6.96 17.04 -4.33
C TRP A 6 -7.17 16.57 -2.89
N ILE A 7 -7.59 17.48 -1.99
CA ILE A 7 -7.91 17.12 -0.59
C ILE A 7 -9.07 16.13 -0.52
N ASN A 8 -10.11 16.33 -1.33
CA ASN A 8 -11.26 15.44 -1.42
C ASN A 8 -10.83 14.04 -1.86
N GLN A 9 -9.97 13.93 -2.87
CA GLN A 9 -9.40 12.67 -3.33
C GLN A 9 -8.54 11.99 -2.25
N CYS A 10 -7.70 12.74 -1.52
CA CYS A 10 -6.95 12.20 -0.39
C CYS A 10 -7.87 11.61 0.68
N PHE A 11 -8.92 12.35 1.05
CA PHE A 11 -9.89 11.89 2.04
C PHE A 11 -10.64 10.63 1.57
N HIS A 12 -11.10 10.63 0.33
CA HIS A 12 -11.83 9.50 -0.24
C HIS A 12 -10.96 8.24 -0.31
N ILE A 13 -9.73 8.35 -0.83
CA ILE A 13 -8.77 7.26 -0.93
C ILE A 13 -8.39 6.73 0.46
N GLY A 14 -8.05 7.63 1.39
CA GLY A 14 -7.61 7.27 2.73
C GLY A 14 -8.72 6.60 3.54
N ASN A 15 -9.86 7.28 3.69
CA ASN A 15 -10.94 6.83 4.56
C ASN A 15 -11.56 5.51 4.10
N LEU A 16 -11.77 5.31 2.81
CA LEU A 16 -12.35 4.08 2.29
C LEU A 16 -11.40 2.88 2.33
N THR A 17 -10.08 3.10 2.26
CA THR A 17 -9.10 2.02 2.22
C THR A 17 -8.57 1.65 3.60
N LEU A 18 -8.54 2.61 4.54
CA LEU A 18 -7.99 2.45 5.86
C LEU A 18 -8.55 1.24 6.65
N PRO A 19 -9.87 0.98 6.73
CA PRO A 19 -10.37 -0.16 7.49
C PRO A 19 -9.87 -1.51 6.96
N LEU A 20 -9.80 -1.64 5.64
CA LEU A 20 -9.33 -2.87 5.00
C LEU A 20 -7.84 -3.11 5.24
N VAL A 21 -7.03 -2.06 5.11
CA VAL A 21 -5.59 -2.08 5.36
C VAL A 21 -5.30 -2.36 6.84
N ALA A 22 -6.06 -1.75 7.75
CA ALA A 22 -5.92 -1.95 9.18
C ALA A 22 -6.19 -3.40 9.60
N ILE A 23 -7.31 -3.97 9.14
CA ILE A 23 -7.69 -5.36 9.45
C ILE A 23 -6.66 -6.34 8.86
N THR A 24 -6.27 -6.14 7.62
CA THR A 24 -5.29 -7.04 6.97
C THR A 24 -3.91 -6.93 7.61
N GLY A 25 -3.44 -5.72 7.94
CA GLY A 25 -2.18 -5.52 8.68
C GLY A 25 -2.19 -6.26 10.02
N PHE A 26 -3.25 -6.11 10.80
CA PHE A 26 -3.43 -6.81 12.07
C PHE A 26 -3.34 -8.33 11.92
N ILE A 27 -4.11 -8.89 10.97
CA ILE A 27 -4.14 -10.33 10.71
C ILE A 27 -2.75 -10.83 10.27
N MET A 28 -2.07 -10.08 9.39
CA MET A 28 -0.74 -10.46 8.91
C MET A 28 0.30 -10.49 10.04
N GLY A 29 0.29 -9.48 10.92
CA GLY A 29 1.17 -9.46 12.08
C GLY A 29 0.96 -10.68 12.97
N LEU A 30 -0.28 -11.01 13.27
CA LEU A 30 -0.65 -12.15 14.08
C LEU A 30 -0.27 -13.48 13.42
N VAL A 31 -0.60 -13.67 12.15
CA VAL A 31 -0.35 -14.92 11.41
C VAL A 31 1.15 -15.18 11.25
N ILE A 32 1.93 -14.19 10.82
CA ILE A 32 3.38 -14.33 10.64
C ILE A 32 4.04 -14.71 11.96
N THR A 33 3.64 -14.09 13.07
CA THR A 33 4.18 -14.41 14.40
C THR A 33 3.87 -15.85 14.79
N ILE A 34 2.62 -16.29 14.64
CA ILE A 34 2.22 -17.67 15.00
C ILE A 34 2.94 -18.70 14.14
N GLN A 35 3.12 -18.42 12.84
CA GLN A 35 3.82 -19.32 11.92
C GLN A 35 5.33 -19.36 12.16
N SER A 36 5.95 -18.26 12.55
CA SER A 36 7.39 -18.19 12.80
C SER A 36 7.80 -18.81 14.15
N TYR A 37 6.88 -18.84 15.11
CA TYR A 37 7.16 -19.35 16.46
C TYR A 37 7.72 -20.79 16.49
N PRO A 38 7.11 -21.80 15.85
CA PRO A 38 7.63 -23.18 15.91
C PRO A 38 9.03 -23.31 15.36
N SER A 39 9.37 -22.57 14.31
CA SER A 39 10.70 -22.59 13.71
C SER A 39 11.73 -21.97 14.65
N MET A 40 11.41 -20.84 15.27
CA MET A 40 12.31 -20.20 16.25
C MET A 40 12.49 -21.04 17.51
N ALA A 41 11.41 -21.69 17.99
CA ALA A 41 11.46 -22.59 19.14
C ALA A 41 12.35 -23.82 18.88
N ALA A 42 12.30 -24.39 17.68
CA ALA A 42 13.14 -25.52 17.31
C ALA A 42 14.65 -25.22 17.36
N PHE A 43 15.03 -23.96 17.20
CA PHE A 43 16.42 -23.48 17.31
C PHE A 43 16.76 -22.86 18.67
N GLY A 44 15.83 -22.87 19.64
CA GLY A 44 16.04 -22.20 20.93
C GLY A 44 16.18 -20.67 20.83
N ALA A 45 15.67 -20.07 19.75
CA ALA A 45 15.79 -18.64 19.43
C ALA A 45 14.47 -17.87 19.65
N GLU A 46 13.63 -18.33 20.56
CA GLU A 46 12.30 -17.74 20.81
C GLU A 46 12.36 -16.27 21.24
N SER A 47 13.40 -15.89 21.99
CA SER A 47 13.61 -14.51 22.43
C SER A 47 13.87 -13.52 21.28
N TRP A 48 14.26 -14.00 20.10
CA TRP A 48 14.51 -13.18 18.92
C TRP A 48 13.25 -12.99 18.03
N LEU A 49 12.20 -13.75 18.31
CA LEU A 49 10.96 -13.74 17.52
C LEU A 49 10.37 -12.32 17.32
N PRO A 50 10.21 -11.49 18.38
CA PRO A 50 9.67 -10.14 18.20
C PRO A 50 10.49 -9.28 17.23
N SER A 51 11.82 -9.37 17.34
CA SER A 51 12.74 -8.59 16.52
C SER A 51 12.73 -9.02 15.05
N VAL A 52 12.81 -10.33 14.80
CA VAL A 52 12.84 -10.87 13.42
C VAL A 52 11.53 -10.62 12.71
N VAL A 53 10.41 -10.87 13.39
CA VAL A 53 9.07 -10.65 12.81
C VAL A 53 8.82 -9.17 12.52
N SER A 54 9.18 -8.28 13.46
CA SER A 54 8.93 -6.84 13.27
C SER A 54 9.74 -6.26 12.10
N VAL A 55 11.01 -6.64 11.94
CA VAL A 55 11.82 -6.20 10.80
C VAL A 55 11.25 -6.73 9.49
N SER A 56 10.86 -8.01 9.43
CA SER A 56 10.26 -8.61 8.23
C SER A 56 8.93 -7.96 7.84
N LEU A 57 8.08 -7.64 8.83
CA LEU A 57 6.80 -6.97 8.61
C LEU A 57 7.01 -5.57 8.03
N VAL A 58 7.78 -4.74 8.69
CA VAL A 58 7.95 -3.32 8.34
C VAL A 58 8.74 -3.15 7.05
N ARG A 59 9.79 -3.96 6.84
CA ARG A 59 10.67 -3.82 5.68
C ARG A 59 10.01 -4.28 4.38
N GLU A 60 9.25 -5.40 4.41
CA GLU A 60 8.78 -6.05 3.19
C GLU A 60 7.28 -6.36 3.18
N ILE A 61 6.80 -7.12 4.17
CA ILE A 61 5.50 -7.77 4.09
C ILE A 61 4.36 -6.77 4.07
N VAL A 62 4.32 -5.85 5.03
CA VAL A 62 3.20 -4.91 5.19
C VAL A 62 3.15 -3.89 4.06
N PRO A 63 4.27 -3.26 3.61
CA PRO A 63 4.24 -2.33 2.49
C PRO A 63 3.70 -2.95 1.21
N VAL A 64 4.15 -4.16 0.87
CA VAL A 64 3.70 -4.86 -0.34
C VAL A 64 2.22 -5.22 -0.27
N ILE A 65 1.77 -5.83 0.83
CA ILE A 65 0.36 -6.22 1.00
C ILE A 65 -0.55 -4.99 0.99
N THR A 66 -0.16 -3.91 1.66
CA THR A 66 -0.89 -2.64 1.63
C THR A 66 -0.99 -2.10 0.21
N ALA A 67 0.10 -2.12 -0.57
CA ALA A 67 0.10 -1.70 -1.97
C ALA A 67 -0.81 -2.57 -2.85
N LEU A 68 -0.84 -3.89 -2.64
CA LEU A 68 -1.73 -4.80 -3.37
C LEU A 68 -3.21 -4.51 -3.09
N ILE A 69 -3.55 -4.25 -1.82
CA ILE A 69 -4.90 -3.83 -1.42
C ILE A 69 -5.26 -2.49 -2.07
N CYS A 70 -4.34 -1.53 -2.06
CA CYS A 70 -4.52 -0.24 -2.71
C CYS A 70 -4.67 -0.39 -4.23
N ALA A 71 -3.89 -1.25 -4.88
CA ALA A 71 -4.05 -1.56 -6.30
C ALA A 71 -5.45 -2.12 -6.59
N GLY A 72 -5.92 -3.06 -5.77
CA GLY A 72 -7.25 -3.65 -5.89
C GLY A 72 -8.38 -2.66 -5.68
N LYS A 73 -8.29 -1.79 -4.68
CA LYS A 73 -9.38 -0.88 -4.32
C LYS A 73 -9.27 0.49 -4.98
N ILE A 74 -8.10 1.12 -4.89
CA ILE A 74 -7.89 2.47 -5.43
C ILE A 74 -7.69 2.42 -6.94
N GLY A 75 -6.82 1.52 -7.42
CA GLY A 75 -6.53 1.37 -8.85
C GLY A 75 -7.77 0.99 -9.66
N SER A 76 -8.57 0.03 -9.18
CA SER A 76 -9.84 -0.33 -9.82
C SER A 76 -10.86 0.81 -9.76
N GLY A 77 -10.96 1.48 -8.60
CA GLY A 77 -11.88 2.60 -8.41
C GLY A 77 -11.60 3.74 -9.38
N ILE A 78 -10.35 4.19 -9.48
CA ILE A 78 -9.94 5.23 -10.44
C ILE A 78 -10.19 4.78 -11.88
N GLY A 79 -9.84 3.53 -12.23
CA GLY A 79 -10.07 2.97 -13.56
C GLY A 79 -11.55 2.91 -13.93
N ALA A 80 -12.42 2.52 -13.01
CA ALA A 80 -13.85 2.47 -13.20
C ALA A 80 -14.47 3.87 -13.30
N GLU A 81 -14.11 4.77 -12.40
CA GLU A 81 -14.64 6.14 -12.37
C GLU A 81 -14.30 6.92 -13.64
N LEU A 82 -13.01 6.99 -13.99
CA LEU A 82 -12.57 7.68 -15.21
C LEU A 82 -13.06 6.96 -16.47
N GLY A 83 -13.11 5.63 -16.44
CA GLY A 83 -13.70 4.85 -17.53
C GLY A 83 -15.17 5.16 -17.74
N SER A 84 -15.95 5.30 -16.67
CA SER A 84 -17.35 5.72 -16.73
C SER A 84 -17.49 7.15 -17.27
N MET A 85 -16.67 8.09 -16.78
CA MET A 85 -16.67 9.49 -17.28
C MET A 85 -16.31 9.57 -18.77
N LYS A 86 -15.38 8.71 -19.23
CA LYS A 86 -14.99 8.67 -20.66
C LYS A 86 -16.12 8.14 -21.54
N VAL A 87 -16.78 7.07 -21.13
CA VAL A 87 -17.86 6.42 -21.90
C VAL A 87 -19.12 7.30 -21.95
N THR A 88 -19.36 8.11 -20.93
CA THR A 88 -20.49 9.06 -20.86
C THR A 88 -20.14 10.45 -21.42
N GLU A 89 -18.99 10.59 -22.09
CA GLU A 89 -18.51 11.84 -22.71
C GLU A 89 -18.34 13.02 -21.73
N GLN A 90 -18.29 12.76 -20.42
CA GLN A 90 -18.08 13.80 -19.40
C GLN A 90 -16.71 14.46 -19.53
N ILE A 91 -15.67 13.66 -19.87
CA ILE A 91 -14.32 14.17 -20.08
C ILE A 91 -14.28 15.12 -21.28
N ASP A 92 -14.95 14.75 -22.37
CA ASP A 92 -15.03 15.55 -23.59
C ASP A 92 -15.86 16.84 -23.36
N ALA A 93 -16.91 16.76 -22.55
CA ALA A 93 -17.68 17.93 -22.12
C ALA A 93 -16.86 18.91 -21.25
N MET A 94 -15.96 18.40 -20.41
CA MET A 94 -15.03 19.24 -19.64
C MET A 94 -14.06 20.00 -20.55
N GLU A 95 -13.53 19.35 -21.59
CA GLU A 95 -12.66 20.02 -22.58
C GLU A 95 -13.39 21.14 -23.32
N VAL A 96 -14.62 20.90 -23.77
CA VAL A 96 -15.45 21.92 -24.45
C VAL A 96 -15.77 23.10 -23.51
N SER A 97 -15.93 22.87 -22.21
CA SER A 97 -16.17 23.91 -21.22
C SER A 97 -14.90 24.70 -20.83
N GLY A 98 -13.74 24.38 -21.43
CA GLY A 98 -12.47 25.06 -21.17
C GLY A 98 -11.72 24.56 -19.92
N THR A 99 -12.20 23.49 -19.28
CA THR A 99 -11.51 22.86 -18.14
C THR A 99 -10.54 21.79 -18.65
N ASN A 100 -9.28 21.86 -18.23
CA ASN A 100 -8.29 20.84 -18.58
C ASN A 100 -8.50 19.56 -17.75
N PRO A 101 -9.03 18.46 -18.36
CA PRO A 101 -9.36 17.26 -17.61
C PRO A 101 -8.12 16.53 -17.06
N TYR A 102 -6.97 16.69 -17.69
CA TYR A 102 -5.74 16.09 -17.18
C TYR A 102 -5.34 16.69 -15.83
N ASN A 103 -5.39 18.03 -15.71
CA ASN A 103 -5.05 18.69 -14.45
C ASN A 103 -6.08 18.42 -13.35
N TYR A 104 -7.36 18.34 -13.72
CA TYR A 104 -8.44 18.15 -12.77
C TYR A 104 -8.57 16.69 -12.32
N LEU A 105 -8.50 15.72 -13.25
CA LEU A 105 -8.76 14.31 -12.98
C LEU A 105 -7.48 13.50 -12.74
N VAL A 106 -6.44 13.67 -13.56
CA VAL A 106 -5.26 12.81 -13.51
C VAL A 106 -4.28 13.27 -12.44
N VAL A 107 -3.89 14.54 -12.46
CA VAL A 107 -2.86 15.06 -11.54
C VAL A 107 -3.34 14.96 -10.09
N THR A 108 -4.58 15.30 -9.81
CA THR A 108 -5.14 15.25 -8.45
C THR A 108 -5.16 13.83 -7.90
N ARG A 109 -5.54 12.84 -8.70
CA ARG A 109 -5.58 11.43 -8.30
C ARG A 109 -4.19 10.82 -8.12
N ILE A 110 -3.26 11.07 -9.04
CA ILE A 110 -1.88 10.58 -8.92
C ILE A 110 -1.21 11.15 -7.68
N LEU A 111 -1.32 12.45 -7.43
CA LEU A 111 -0.75 13.06 -6.24
C LEU A 111 -1.40 12.55 -4.95
N ALA A 112 -2.73 12.38 -4.95
CA ALA A 112 -3.44 11.84 -3.80
C ALA A 112 -3.01 10.39 -3.50
N THR A 113 -2.91 9.51 -4.49
CA THR A 113 -2.45 8.14 -4.29
C THR A 113 -1.00 8.08 -3.85
N THR A 114 -0.13 8.90 -4.43
CA THR A 114 1.30 8.97 -4.08
C THR A 114 1.51 9.33 -2.62
N LEU A 115 0.69 10.22 -2.05
CA LEU A 115 0.78 10.62 -0.64
C LEU A 115 0.02 9.69 0.30
N MET A 116 -1.14 9.21 -0.10
CA MET A 116 -1.99 8.40 0.79
C MET A 116 -1.49 6.98 0.97
N VAL A 117 -0.88 6.36 -0.05
CA VAL A 117 -0.37 4.98 0.07
C VAL A 117 0.73 4.86 1.13
N PRO A 118 1.77 5.72 1.19
CA PRO A 118 2.72 5.70 2.31
C PRO A 118 2.09 5.91 3.68
N MET A 119 1.11 6.81 3.80
CA MET A 119 0.39 7.00 5.06
C MET A 119 -0.36 5.74 5.50
N LEU A 120 -1.02 5.06 4.56
CA LEU A 120 -1.69 3.80 4.83
C LEU A 120 -0.71 2.69 5.23
N VAL A 121 0.50 2.66 4.63
CA VAL A 121 1.57 1.73 5.01
C VAL A 121 2.00 1.95 6.45
N VAL A 122 2.29 3.18 6.87
CA VAL A 122 2.69 3.50 8.25
C VAL A 122 1.62 3.10 9.27
N ILE A 123 0.35 3.36 8.96
CA ILE A 123 -0.76 2.94 9.82
C ILE A 123 -0.85 1.41 9.89
N SER A 124 -0.73 0.74 8.74
CA SER A 124 -0.75 -0.72 8.66
C SER A 124 0.41 -1.36 9.42
N ASP A 125 1.63 -0.82 9.31
CA ASP A 125 2.80 -1.27 10.05
C ASP A 125 2.57 -1.21 11.57
N THR A 126 2.03 -0.08 12.06
CA THR A 126 1.74 0.10 13.48
C THR A 126 0.73 -0.94 13.98
N ILE A 127 -0.32 -1.18 13.21
CA ILE A 127 -1.35 -2.15 13.55
C ILE A 127 -0.85 -3.59 13.42
N ALA A 128 0.00 -3.88 12.44
CA ALA A 128 0.62 -5.19 12.26
C ALA A 128 1.58 -5.53 13.40
N LEU A 129 2.37 -4.58 13.88
CA LEU A 129 3.22 -4.76 15.06
C LEU A 129 2.39 -5.05 16.32
N TYR A 130 1.22 -4.41 16.47
CA TYR A 130 0.31 -4.74 17.56
C TYR A 130 -0.29 -6.15 17.42
N GLY A 131 -0.67 -6.56 16.21
CA GLY A 131 -1.09 -7.92 15.91
C GLY A 131 0.01 -8.96 16.22
N ALA A 132 1.26 -8.64 15.86
CA ALA A 132 2.43 -9.47 16.16
C ALA A 132 2.65 -9.59 17.67
N TYR A 133 2.50 -8.52 18.45
CA TYR A 133 2.54 -8.55 19.91
C TYR A 133 1.55 -9.55 20.50
N LEU A 134 0.29 -9.51 20.04
CA LEU A 134 -0.72 -10.47 20.50
C LEU A 134 -0.35 -11.92 20.10
N GLY A 135 0.22 -12.12 18.91
CA GLY A 135 0.71 -13.42 18.46
C GLY A 135 1.83 -13.98 19.34
N VAL A 136 2.78 -13.12 19.78
CA VAL A 136 3.84 -13.51 20.76
C VAL A 136 3.19 -13.88 22.09
N ASN A 137 2.27 -13.06 22.58
CA ASN A 137 1.65 -13.24 23.91
C ASN A 137 0.76 -14.50 23.99
N MET A 138 0.28 -15.02 22.84
CA MET A 138 -0.42 -16.32 22.80
C MET A 138 0.51 -17.51 23.09
N LYS A 139 1.82 -17.34 23.01
CA LYS A 139 2.82 -18.39 23.16
C LYS A 139 3.79 -18.16 24.32
N GLN A 140 4.04 -16.93 24.67
CA GLN A 140 4.97 -16.49 25.71
C GLN A 140 4.39 -15.29 26.45
N ASP A 141 4.48 -15.26 27.76
CA ASP A 141 4.07 -14.11 28.58
C ASP A 141 5.12 -12.98 28.48
N VAL A 142 5.03 -12.17 27.43
CA VAL A 142 5.93 -11.03 27.20
C VAL A 142 5.20 -9.73 27.50
N SER A 143 5.73 -8.91 28.41
CA SER A 143 5.14 -7.60 28.68
C SER A 143 5.27 -6.68 27.46
N PHE A 144 4.29 -5.78 27.26
CA PHE A 144 4.32 -4.84 26.14
C PHE A 144 5.58 -3.96 26.12
N SER A 145 6.05 -3.56 27.30
CA SER A 145 7.29 -2.77 27.42
C SER A 145 8.52 -3.52 26.93
N LEU A 146 8.63 -4.81 27.28
CA LEU A 146 9.74 -5.66 26.82
C LEU A 146 9.68 -5.89 25.32
N TYR A 147 8.48 -6.16 24.78
CA TYR A 147 8.25 -6.32 23.35
C TYR A 147 8.67 -5.08 22.57
N MET A 148 8.23 -3.89 22.96
CA MET A 148 8.63 -2.64 22.33
C MET A 148 10.14 -2.40 22.42
N HIS A 149 10.75 -2.68 23.56
CA HIS A 149 12.19 -2.55 23.72
C HIS A 149 12.97 -3.45 22.75
N GLN A 150 12.57 -4.71 22.58
CA GLN A 150 13.18 -5.64 21.63
C GLN A 150 13.04 -5.19 20.17
N ILE A 151 11.88 -4.61 19.79
CA ILE A 151 11.68 -4.05 18.46
C ILE A 151 12.60 -2.87 18.21
N PHE A 152 12.59 -1.86 19.09
CA PHE A 152 13.39 -0.65 18.90
C PHE A 152 14.89 -0.85 18.97
N GLN A 153 15.36 -1.95 19.57
CA GLN A 153 16.77 -2.32 19.54
C GLN A 153 17.23 -2.82 18.16
N LYS A 154 16.33 -3.38 17.37
CA LYS A 154 16.65 -4.01 16.07
C LYS A 154 16.10 -3.26 14.88
N LEU A 155 14.92 -2.64 15.01
CA LEU A 155 14.34 -1.84 13.94
C LEU A 155 15.12 -0.53 13.81
N THR A 156 15.87 -0.41 12.74
CA THR A 156 16.70 0.77 12.44
C THR A 156 16.01 1.70 11.44
N PHE A 157 16.47 2.94 11.34
CA PHE A 157 16.02 3.85 10.29
C PHE A 157 16.29 3.30 8.89
N ASN A 158 17.32 2.47 8.75
CA ASN A 158 17.65 1.81 7.48
C ASN A 158 16.62 0.75 7.06
N ASP A 159 15.75 0.29 7.95
CA ASP A 159 14.66 -0.62 7.63
C ASP A 159 13.38 0.13 7.26
N VAL A 160 13.10 1.24 7.97
CA VAL A 160 11.87 2.02 7.79
C VAL A 160 11.94 2.95 6.57
N LEU A 161 13.09 3.60 6.33
CA LEU A 161 13.23 4.57 5.24
C LEU A 161 13.02 3.96 3.85
N PRO A 162 13.62 2.81 3.49
CA PRO A 162 13.35 2.14 2.21
C PRO A 162 11.88 1.73 2.06
N SER A 163 11.24 1.26 3.14
CA SER A 163 9.82 0.89 3.15
C SER A 163 8.92 2.07 2.78
N ILE A 164 9.14 3.21 3.42
CA ILE A 164 8.38 4.44 3.11
C ILE A 164 8.69 4.92 1.69
N THR A 165 9.96 4.90 1.29
CA THR A 165 10.37 5.36 -0.04
C THR A 165 9.72 4.53 -1.14
N LYS A 166 9.76 3.19 -1.05
CA LYS A 166 9.12 2.33 -2.04
C LYS A 166 7.60 2.49 -2.09
N SER A 167 6.96 2.81 -0.96
CA SER A 167 5.51 3.02 -0.92
C SER A 167 5.06 4.28 -1.67
N PHE A 168 5.89 5.33 -1.79
CA PHE A 168 5.63 6.46 -2.69
C PHE A 168 5.59 6.01 -4.16
N PHE A 169 6.53 5.18 -4.57
CA PHE A 169 6.54 4.62 -5.93
C PHE A 169 5.35 3.71 -6.19
N PHE A 170 4.92 2.92 -5.20
CA PHE A 170 3.70 2.12 -5.29
C PHE A 170 2.47 3.01 -5.51
N GLY A 171 2.31 4.07 -4.71
CA GLY A 171 1.20 5.01 -4.83
C GLY A 171 1.17 5.71 -6.19
N PHE A 172 2.34 6.17 -6.67
CA PHE A 172 2.46 6.77 -7.99
C PHE A 172 2.05 5.80 -9.10
N ALA A 173 2.57 4.57 -9.08
CA ALA A 173 2.27 3.56 -10.09
C ALA A 173 0.78 3.21 -10.13
N ILE A 174 0.17 2.99 -8.95
CA ILE A 174 -1.26 2.67 -8.84
C ILE A 174 -2.12 3.78 -9.41
N GLY A 175 -1.83 5.04 -9.04
CA GLY A 175 -2.57 6.21 -9.54
C GLY A 175 -2.41 6.41 -11.05
N ALA A 176 -1.18 6.32 -11.54
CA ALA A 176 -0.89 6.49 -12.97
C ALA A 176 -1.55 5.41 -13.84
N ILE A 177 -1.46 4.14 -13.42
CA ILE A 177 -2.06 3.01 -14.15
C ILE A 177 -3.58 3.08 -14.10
N GLY A 178 -4.17 3.40 -12.94
CA GLY A 178 -5.62 3.57 -12.80
C GLY A 178 -6.16 4.67 -13.73
N CYS A 179 -5.50 5.83 -13.73
CA CYS A 179 -5.84 6.93 -14.63
C CYS A 179 -5.68 6.54 -16.10
N TYR A 180 -4.55 5.93 -16.46
CA TYR A 180 -4.30 5.50 -17.85
C TYR A 180 -5.38 4.54 -18.35
N LYS A 181 -5.70 3.50 -17.58
CA LYS A 181 -6.73 2.52 -17.96
C LYS A 181 -8.12 3.12 -18.06
N GLY A 182 -8.47 4.05 -17.17
CA GLY A 182 -9.73 4.77 -17.24
C GLY A 182 -9.85 5.64 -18.49
N PHE A 183 -8.82 6.42 -18.83
CA PHE A 183 -8.84 7.33 -19.98
C PHE A 183 -8.90 6.63 -21.35
N ILE A 184 -8.35 5.43 -21.49
CA ILE A 184 -8.38 4.67 -22.75
C ILE A 184 -9.62 3.79 -22.89
N THR A 185 -10.56 3.86 -21.94
CA THR A 185 -11.76 3.03 -21.95
C THR A 185 -12.60 3.29 -23.19
N ARG A 186 -13.06 2.19 -23.82
CA ARG A 186 -13.94 2.17 -24.98
C ARG A 186 -15.03 1.10 -24.73
N ASN A 187 -16.02 1.02 -25.60
CA ASN A 187 -17.07 -0.02 -25.59
C ASN A 187 -18.04 0.03 -24.40
N GLY A 188 -18.47 1.23 -23.99
CA GLY A 188 -19.58 1.40 -23.04
C GLY A 188 -19.30 0.80 -21.66
N THR A 189 -20.34 0.35 -20.98
CA THR A 189 -20.29 -0.19 -19.60
C THR A 189 -19.40 -1.42 -19.45
N GLN A 190 -19.32 -2.28 -20.47
CA GLN A 190 -18.43 -3.45 -20.47
C GLN A 190 -16.96 -3.01 -20.47
N GLY A 191 -16.63 -1.92 -21.17
CA GLY A 191 -15.29 -1.32 -21.17
C GLY A 191 -14.88 -0.83 -19.79
N VAL A 192 -15.80 -0.25 -19.01
CA VAL A 192 -15.53 0.22 -17.63
C VAL A 192 -15.08 -0.92 -16.71
N GLY A 193 -15.78 -2.05 -16.74
CA GLY A 193 -15.40 -3.23 -15.97
C GLY A 193 -14.03 -3.79 -16.38
N SER A 194 -13.76 -3.81 -17.69
CA SER A 194 -12.46 -4.24 -18.22
C SER A 194 -11.32 -3.29 -17.82
N ALA A 195 -11.57 -1.98 -17.83
CA ALA A 195 -10.60 -0.98 -17.40
C ALA A 195 -10.24 -1.14 -15.91
N ALA A 196 -11.25 -1.29 -15.04
CA ALA A 196 -11.07 -1.54 -13.62
C ALA A 196 -10.22 -2.79 -13.36
N ASN A 197 -10.57 -3.92 -13.97
CA ASN A 197 -9.82 -5.17 -13.81
C ASN A 197 -8.40 -5.08 -14.36
N SER A 198 -8.22 -4.48 -15.53
CA SER A 198 -6.88 -4.29 -16.13
C SER A 198 -6.01 -3.34 -15.31
N ALA A 199 -6.61 -2.34 -14.64
CA ALA A 199 -5.90 -1.45 -13.74
C ALA A 199 -5.35 -2.23 -12.54
N VAL A 200 -6.14 -3.11 -11.92
CA VAL A 200 -5.69 -3.97 -10.81
C VAL A 200 -4.52 -4.85 -11.24
N VAL A 201 -4.71 -5.63 -12.31
CA VAL A 201 -3.70 -6.61 -12.77
C VAL A 201 -2.37 -5.91 -13.10
N LEU A 202 -2.42 -4.81 -13.85
CA LEU A 202 -1.20 -4.10 -14.24
C LEU A 202 -0.54 -3.41 -13.04
N SER A 203 -1.32 -2.78 -12.15
CA SER A 203 -0.79 -2.14 -10.93
C SER A 203 -0.13 -3.17 -10.01
N THR A 204 -0.76 -4.31 -9.79
CA THR A 204 -0.20 -5.41 -9.00
C THR A 204 1.13 -5.90 -9.55
N PHE A 205 1.21 -6.10 -10.87
CA PHE A 205 2.45 -6.51 -11.52
C PHE A 205 3.57 -5.47 -11.36
N VAL A 206 3.24 -4.19 -11.56
CA VAL A 206 4.22 -3.10 -11.42
C VAL A 206 4.64 -2.91 -9.97
N VAL A 207 3.74 -3.10 -9.00
CA VAL A 207 4.09 -3.08 -7.56
C VAL A 207 5.15 -4.13 -7.25
N PHE A 208 5.00 -5.38 -7.72
CA PHE A 208 6.02 -6.42 -7.52
C PHE A 208 7.35 -6.09 -8.20
N LEU A 209 7.33 -5.48 -9.40
CA LEU A 209 8.57 -5.06 -10.07
C LEU A 209 9.29 -3.95 -9.28
N ILE A 210 8.56 -2.96 -8.80
CA ILE A 210 9.12 -1.88 -7.96
C ILE A 210 9.70 -2.47 -6.67
N ASP A 211 8.98 -3.40 -6.04
CA ASP A 211 9.43 -4.06 -4.81
C ASP A 211 10.73 -4.83 -5.02
N LEU A 212 10.81 -5.63 -6.08
CA LEU A 212 12.03 -6.35 -6.44
C LEU A 212 13.24 -5.42 -6.63
N VAL A 213 13.05 -4.32 -7.36
CA VAL A 213 14.11 -3.33 -7.59
C VAL A 213 14.48 -2.62 -6.28
N ALA A 214 13.49 -2.24 -5.48
CA ALA A 214 13.72 -1.57 -4.20
C ALA A 214 14.48 -2.48 -3.21
N ALA A 215 14.13 -3.76 -3.14
CA ALA A 215 14.82 -4.74 -2.31
C ALA A 215 16.29 -4.89 -2.70
N GLN A 216 16.59 -5.00 -4.01
CA GLN A 216 17.97 -5.10 -4.48
C GLN A 216 18.79 -3.83 -4.20
N LEU A 217 18.17 -2.64 -4.39
CA LEU A 217 18.84 -1.38 -4.07
C LEU A 217 19.12 -1.26 -2.57
N ALA A 218 18.15 -1.60 -1.72
CA ALA A 218 18.33 -1.58 -0.26
C ALA A 218 19.47 -2.50 0.19
N ASP A 219 19.63 -3.65 -0.44
CA ASP A 219 20.70 -4.62 -0.13
C ASP A 219 22.08 -4.06 -0.51
N ILE A 220 22.21 -3.44 -1.68
CA ILE A 220 23.46 -2.79 -2.11
C ILE A 220 23.86 -1.66 -1.17
N PHE A 221 22.91 -0.83 -0.74
CA PHE A 221 23.18 0.28 0.20
C PHE A 221 23.43 -0.17 1.64
N SER A 222 22.97 -1.37 2.04
CA SER A 222 23.22 -1.93 3.38
C SER A 222 24.60 -2.56 3.52
N ILE A 223 25.29 -2.85 2.41
CA ILE A 223 26.65 -3.43 2.38
C ILE A 223 27.74 -2.35 2.42
N THR A 224 27.39 -1.09 2.13
CA THR A 224 28.27 0.08 2.28
C THR A 224 28.08 0.80 3.58
#